data_8d0ec2b0546da3edb9e612352e9f5d06
#
_entry.id   8d0ec2b0546da3edb9e612352e9f5d06
#
_cell.length_a   1.000
_cell.length_b   1.000
_cell.length_c   1.000
_cell.angle_alpha   90.00
_cell.angle_beta   90.00
_cell.angle_gamma   90.00
#
_symmetry.space_group_name_H-M   'P 1'
#
loop_
_entity.id
_entity.type
_entity.pdbx_description
1 polymer ?
#
loop_
_entity_poly.entity_id
_entity_poly.type
_entity_poly.pdbx_seq_one_letter_code
_entity_poly.pdbx_strand_id
1 'polypeptide(L)'
;MEKNKKIIAGIAGAVALIAIVAVCIFAFGSGKEKKITENKETTTVAETTTVPETTAQPKGISMLTGEHISEKLAEKRPVAVMYNNIINAIPHSGIDNAGIVYEAPVEGSITRLMALFENYRKLKKIGSVRSCRLYYCYFALEWDAIYCHFGQSKYALDFLKSDAIDNVGSFNAESGYYRTSDRVAPHNCFTSAKGIDSSIKKLGYRRKYKNGYKSHFSFATDNEKISLQSTKQANKVKLGYPVNKPWFEYNQKDGQYYRFQYGKKHIDDQNNKQLHCSNIIIQFVNATLYPDGKSLDMTLTGSGNGWFITNGKAEKITWKKDQKKGRTTYLDKSGKEIVLNQGKTWICMVQNEYSNDVKISK
;
A
#
# COMPACT_ATOMS: atom_id res chain seq x y z
N MET A 1 45.90 17.72 -34.04
CA MET A 1 46.83 17.88 -32.89
C MET A 1 46.13 18.37 -31.59
N GLU A 2 44.82 18.26 -31.46
CA GLU A 2 44.08 18.82 -30.31
C GLU A 2 43.45 17.74 -29.37
N LYS A 3 43.54 16.48 -29.74
CA LYS A 3 42.95 15.36 -28.94
C LYS A 3 43.85 14.80 -27.81
N ASN A 4 45.15 15.16 -27.80
CA ASN A 4 46.10 14.59 -26.83
C ASN A 4 46.40 15.52 -25.63
N LYS A 5 45.79 16.71 -25.54
CA LYS A 5 45.99 17.60 -24.39
C LYS A 5 44.98 17.40 -23.24
N LYS A 6 43.89 16.64 -23.45
CA LYS A 6 42.89 16.38 -22.39
C LYS A 6 43.13 15.12 -21.54
N ILE A 7 44.07 14.27 -21.93
CA ILE A 7 44.37 13.02 -21.19
C ILE A 7 45.47 13.26 -20.11
N ILE A 8 46.29 14.28 -20.25
CA ILE A 8 47.41 14.55 -19.30
C ILE A 8 46.93 15.34 -18.06
N ALA A 9 45.81 16.05 -18.12
CA ALA A 9 45.26 16.78 -16.98
C ALA A 9 44.47 15.90 -15.98
N GLY A 10 44.08 14.66 -16.36
CA GLY A 10 43.33 13.75 -15.50
C GLY A 10 44.18 12.89 -14.56
N ILE A 11 45.49 12.77 -14.83
CA ILE A 11 46.38 11.88 -14.06
C ILE A 11 47.13 12.63 -12.93
N ALA A 12 47.27 13.96 -13.01
CA ALA A 12 47.88 14.75 -11.95
C ALA A 12 47.00 15.01 -10.74
N GLY A 13 45.66 14.83 -10.85
CA GLY A 13 44.70 15.03 -9.76
C GLY A 13 44.57 13.81 -8.81
N ALA A 14 44.92 12.63 -9.26
CA ALA A 14 44.73 11.38 -8.47
C ALA A 14 45.91 11.06 -7.52
N VAL A 15 47.08 11.66 -7.73
CA VAL A 15 48.27 11.39 -6.91
C VAL A 15 48.36 12.34 -5.71
N ALA A 16 47.69 13.49 -5.73
CA ALA A 16 47.69 14.46 -4.63
C ALA A 16 46.73 14.06 -3.45
N LEU A 17 45.77 13.17 -3.68
CA LEU A 17 44.80 12.75 -2.66
C LEU A 17 45.25 11.57 -1.79
N ILE A 18 46.30 10.83 -2.22
CA ILE A 18 46.84 9.68 -1.47
C ILE A 18 47.90 10.12 -0.45
N ALA A 19 48.52 11.30 -0.59
CA ALA A 19 49.54 11.81 0.32
C ALA A 19 48.98 12.45 1.59
N ILE A 20 47.69 12.82 1.65
CA ILE A 20 47.08 13.52 2.81
C ILE A 20 46.53 12.53 3.85
N VAL A 21 46.23 11.27 3.47
CA VAL A 21 45.71 10.24 4.41
C VAL A 21 46.82 9.55 5.22
N ALA A 22 48.07 9.60 4.80
CA ALA A 22 49.19 8.93 5.49
C ALA A 22 49.81 9.76 6.65
N VAL A 23 49.45 11.04 6.82
CA VAL A 23 50.08 11.91 7.86
C VAL A 23 49.23 11.97 9.16
N CYS A 24 48.01 11.49 9.16
CA CYS A 24 47.13 11.54 10.37
C CYS A 24 47.22 10.32 11.28
N ILE A 25 48.03 9.28 10.97
CA ILE A 25 48.07 8.03 11.77
C ILE A 25 49.31 7.99 12.73
N PHE A 26 50.25 8.95 12.69
CA PHE A 26 51.47 8.89 13.49
C PHE A 26 51.55 9.91 14.65
N ALA A 27 50.46 10.52 15.13
CA ALA A 27 50.52 11.57 16.14
C ALA A 27 49.82 11.25 17.48
N PHE A 28 49.44 10.01 17.76
CA PHE A 28 48.91 9.65 19.09
C PHE A 28 49.43 8.31 19.57
N GLY A 29 50.59 8.34 20.18
CA GLY A 29 51.18 7.17 20.84
C GLY A 29 52.40 7.54 21.64
N SER A 30 52.27 8.19 22.77
CA SER A 30 53.29 8.13 23.88
C SER A 30 52.79 8.91 25.07
N GLY A 31 52.45 8.24 26.18
CA GLY A 31 52.06 8.88 27.46
C GLY A 31 52.02 7.88 28.62
N LYS A 32 53.15 7.64 29.18
CA LYS A 32 53.56 7.18 30.54
C LYS A 32 52.50 6.67 31.50
N GLU A 33 52.73 5.43 31.97
CA GLU A 33 52.21 4.84 33.22
C GLU A 33 52.54 5.63 34.44
N LYS A 34 51.55 5.82 35.33
CA LYS A 34 51.74 6.13 36.77
C LYS A 34 50.99 5.08 37.57
N LYS A 35 51.76 4.28 38.36
CA LYS A 35 51.28 3.44 39.46
C LYS A 35 50.64 4.31 40.52
N ILE A 36 49.45 3.94 40.98
CA ILE A 36 48.87 4.38 42.27
C ILE A 36 48.28 3.15 42.92
N THR A 37 48.63 3.04 44.21
CA THR A 37 48.45 1.99 45.18
C THR A 37 46.99 1.79 45.58
N GLU A 38 46.64 0.53 45.85
CA GLU A 38 45.36 0.06 46.39
C GLU A 38 44.97 0.73 47.69
N ASN A 39 43.69 1.09 47.81
CA ASN A 39 42.97 1.08 49.07
C ASN A 39 41.60 0.39 48.82
N LYS A 40 41.42 -0.73 49.55
CA LYS A 40 40.16 -1.47 49.61
C LYS A 40 39.15 -0.72 50.44
N GLU A 41 38.05 -0.31 49.82
CA GLU A 41 36.78 -0.15 50.52
C GLU A 41 35.71 -0.96 49.77
N THR A 42 35.16 -1.93 50.47
CA THR A 42 34.10 -2.81 50.03
C THR A 42 32.78 -2.06 50.07
N THR A 43 32.30 -1.58 48.91
CA THR A 43 30.94 -1.06 48.79
C THR A 43 30.14 -2.06 47.96
N THR A 44 29.21 -2.73 48.60
CA THR A 44 28.23 -3.63 47.99
C THR A 44 27.31 -2.80 47.10
N VAL A 45 27.52 -2.85 45.79
CA VAL A 45 26.60 -2.27 44.80
C VAL A 45 25.51 -3.30 44.54
N ALA A 46 24.29 -3.01 44.98
CA ALA A 46 23.11 -3.77 44.57
C ALA A 46 22.96 -3.63 43.08
N GLU A 47 23.10 -4.74 42.32
CA GLU A 47 22.70 -4.84 40.93
C GLU A 47 21.18 -4.63 40.83
N THR A 48 20.79 -3.44 40.44
CA THR A 48 19.41 -3.20 40.00
C THR A 48 19.27 -3.84 38.64
N THR A 49 18.74 -5.05 38.62
CA THR A 49 18.29 -5.74 37.39
C THR A 49 17.12 -4.93 36.83
N THR A 50 17.38 -4.04 35.88
CA THR A 50 16.34 -3.41 35.10
C THR A 50 15.73 -4.49 34.21
N VAL A 51 14.58 -5.02 34.63
CA VAL A 51 13.70 -5.82 33.81
C VAL A 51 13.31 -4.94 32.61
N PRO A 52 13.47 -5.40 31.35
CA PRO A 52 13.02 -4.61 30.20
C PRO A 52 11.52 -4.36 30.37
N GLU A 53 11.14 -3.08 30.42
CA GLU A 53 9.76 -2.65 30.46
C GLU A 53 9.08 -3.18 29.21
N THR A 54 8.25 -4.21 29.37
CA THR A 54 7.43 -4.77 28.28
C THR A 54 6.47 -3.66 27.88
N THR A 55 6.80 -2.93 26.82
CA THR A 55 5.91 -1.91 26.27
C THR A 55 4.59 -2.56 25.90
N ALA A 56 3.54 -2.26 26.67
CA ALA A 56 2.20 -2.77 26.43
C ALA A 56 1.78 -2.48 24.99
N GLN A 57 1.21 -3.46 24.31
CA GLN A 57 0.72 -3.31 22.95
C GLN A 57 -0.32 -2.17 22.86
N PRO A 58 -0.35 -1.39 21.76
CA PRO A 58 -1.37 -0.37 21.57
C PRO A 58 -2.77 -1.00 21.62
N LYS A 59 -3.73 -0.34 22.30
CA LYS A 59 -5.08 -0.89 22.55
C LYS A 59 -6.04 -0.78 21.36
N GLY A 60 -5.77 0.09 20.38
CA GLY A 60 -6.59 0.25 19.19
C GLY A 60 -6.32 -0.88 18.20
N ILE A 61 -7.34 -1.25 17.43
CA ILE A 61 -7.24 -2.23 16.35
C ILE A 61 -7.52 -1.56 15.01
N SER A 62 -6.66 -1.79 14.03
CA SER A 62 -6.83 -1.31 12.67
C SER A 62 -8.06 -1.91 12.01
N MET A 63 -8.95 -1.08 11.48
CA MET A 63 -10.09 -1.52 10.67
C MET A 63 -9.67 -2.06 9.30
N LEU A 64 -8.44 -1.75 8.83
CA LEU A 64 -7.92 -2.18 7.53
C LEU A 64 -7.09 -3.47 7.61
N THR A 65 -6.37 -3.68 8.73
CA THR A 65 -5.37 -4.76 8.82
C THR A 65 -5.56 -5.71 10.01
N GLY A 66 -6.43 -5.38 10.95
CA GLY A 66 -6.59 -6.14 12.20
C GLY A 66 -5.42 -6.00 13.19
N GLU A 67 -4.35 -5.28 12.82
CA GLU A 67 -3.17 -5.11 13.65
C GLU A 67 -3.38 -4.08 14.77
N HIS A 68 -2.59 -4.19 15.83
CA HIS A 68 -2.61 -3.21 16.91
C HIS A 68 -2.07 -1.85 16.47
N ILE A 69 -2.86 -0.81 16.71
CA ILE A 69 -2.51 0.60 16.45
C ILE A 69 -2.95 1.47 17.62
N SER A 70 -2.53 2.74 17.68
CA SER A 70 -3.02 3.63 18.71
C SER A 70 -4.53 3.84 18.62
N GLU A 71 -5.24 3.93 19.73
CA GLU A 71 -6.70 4.19 19.80
C GLU A 71 -7.08 5.42 18.97
N LYS A 72 -6.30 6.50 19.08
CA LYS A 72 -6.49 7.72 18.31
C LYS A 72 -6.42 7.49 16.79
N LEU A 73 -5.66 6.50 16.33
CA LEU A 73 -5.58 6.16 14.91
C LEU A 73 -6.73 5.25 14.49
N ALA A 74 -7.11 4.29 15.34
CA ALA A 74 -8.22 3.35 15.11
C ALA A 74 -9.57 4.06 14.93
N GLU A 75 -9.76 5.23 15.54
CA GLU A 75 -10.98 6.04 15.38
C GLU A 75 -11.06 6.81 14.06
N LYS A 76 -9.95 6.92 13.32
CA LYS A 76 -9.89 7.79 12.13
C LYS A 76 -10.35 7.09 10.88
N ARG A 77 -11.13 7.82 10.11
CA ARG A 77 -11.45 7.44 8.74
C ARG A 77 -10.17 7.31 7.92
N PRO A 78 -10.04 6.25 7.11
CA PRO A 78 -8.95 6.14 6.17
C PRO A 78 -9.09 7.15 5.03
N VAL A 79 -8.00 7.42 4.35
CA VAL A 79 -8.03 8.05 3.03
C VAL A 79 -7.82 6.98 1.97
N ALA A 80 -8.59 7.04 0.89
CA ALA A 80 -8.47 6.16 -0.26
C ALA A 80 -7.88 6.96 -1.43
N VAL A 81 -6.69 6.63 -1.89
CA VAL A 81 -5.99 7.38 -2.94
C VAL A 81 -5.93 6.59 -4.23
N MET A 82 -6.34 7.23 -5.35
CA MET A 82 -6.24 6.64 -6.69
C MET A 82 -4.82 6.69 -7.24
N TYR A 83 -4.27 5.54 -7.59
CA TYR A 83 -2.96 5.41 -8.21
C TYR A 83 -3.05 5.04 -9.68
N ASN A 84 -2.20 5.68 -10.46
CA ASN A 84 -1.95 5.30 -11.85
C ASN A 84 -1.08 4.03 -11.88
N ASN A 85 -1.49 3.02 -12.63
CA ASN A 85 -0.77 1.74 -12.66
C ASN A 85 -0.27 1.34 -14.06
N ILE A 86 0.08 2.30 -14.90
CA ILE A 86 0.79 2.02 -16.15
C ILE A 86 2.31 2.11 -15.94
N ILE A 87 3.07 1.55 -16.87
CA ILE A 87 4.54 1.47 -16.74
C ILE A 87 5.21 2.84 -16.56
N ASN A 88 4.70 3.89 -17.21
CA ASN A 88 5.21 5.26 -17.10
C ASN A 88 4.90 5.94 -15.74
N ALA A 89 4.13 5.28 -14.89
CA ALA A 89 3.72 5.79 -13.58
C ALA A 89 4.43 5.11 -12.41
N ILE A 90 5.22 4.09 -12.67
CA ILE A 90 6.00 3.37 -11.66
C ILE A 90 7.46 3.86 -11.62
N PRO A 91 8.15 3.75 -10.45
CA PRO A 91 7.64 3.20 -9.18
C PRO A 91 6.58 4.10 -8.54
N HIS A 92 5.70 3.50 -7.72
CA HIS A 92 4.72 4.24 -6.93
C HIS A 92 5.37 4.86 -5.69
N SER A 93 4.76 5.92 -5.16
CA SER A 93 5.23 6.60 -3.95
C SER A 93 4.23 6.44 -2.82
N GLY A 94 4.67 5.93 -1.67
CA GLY A 94 3.92 5.85 -0.42
C GLY A 94 2.91 4.71 -0.34
N ILE A 95 2.73 3.92 -1.39
CA ILE A 95 1.72 2.85 -1.46
C ILE A 95 2.00 1.70 -0.49
N ASP A 96 3.25 1.46 -0.12
CA ASP A 96 3.61 0.42 0.87
C ASP A 96 2.98 0.65 2.25
N ASN A 97 2.56 1.87 2.56
CA ASN A 97 1.89 2.20 3.83
C ASN A 97 0.38 1.93 3.83
N ALA A 98 -0.18 1.46 2.72
CA ALA A 98 -1.60 1.13 2.64
C ALA A 98 -1.91 -0.18 3.34
N GLY A 99 -3.01 -0.22 4.11
CA GLY A 99 -3.53 -1.46 4.69
C GLY A 99 -4.30 -2.30 3.68
N ILE A 100 -5.02 -1.63 2.77
CA ILE A 100 -5.81 -2.28 1.71
C ILE A 100 -5.43 -1.65 0.36
N VAL A 101 -5.30 -2.49 -0.67
CA VAL A 101 -5.17 -2.03 -2.06
C VAL A 101 -6.19 -2.73 -2.93
N TYR A 102 -7.09 -1.97 -3.55
CA TYR A 102 -7.91 -2.45 -4.65
C TYR A 102 -7.17 -2.31 -5.97
N GLU A 103 -7.21 -3.34 -6.78
CA GLU A 103 -6.79 -3.29 -8.18
C GLU A 103 -7.96 -3.65 -9.07
N ALA A 104 -8.32 -2.77 -9.99
CA ALA A 104 -9.42 -3.01 -10.92
C ALA A 104 -9.09 -2.51 -12.33
N PRO A 105 -9.62 -3.16 -13.36
CA PRO A 105 -9.47 -2.70 -14.74
C PRO A 105 -10.11 -1.34 -14.94
N VAL A 106 -9.55 -0.60 -15.87
CA VAL A 106 -10.10 0.63 -16.45
C VAL A 106 -9.98 0.53 -17.97
N GLU A 107 -10.29 1.60 -18.68
CA GLU A 107 -10.22 1.63 -20.14
C GLU A 107 -8.83 1.23 -20.66
N GLY A 108 -8.79 0.61 -21.85
CA GLY A 108 -7.56 0.17 -22.52
C GLY A 108 -6.92 -1.05 -21.89
N SER A 109 -7.70 -1.88 -21.21
CA SER A 109 -7.25 -3.12 -20.54
C SER A 109 -6.13 -2.92 -19.51
N ILE A 110 -5.90 -1.67 -19.07
CA ILE A 110 -4.98 -1.37 -17.98
C ILE A 110 -5.69 -1.43 -16.64
N THR A 111 -4.94 -1.51 -15.54
CA THR A 111 -5.51 -1.41 -14.19
C THR A 111 -5.19 -0.05 -13.54
N ARG A 112 -5.96 0.31 -12.54
CA ARG A 112 -5.63 1.32 -11.53
C ARG A 112 -5.64 0.69 -10.17
N LEU A 113 -4.94 1.36 -9.24
CA LEU A 113 -4.96 0.96 -7.83
C LEU A 113 -5.71 2.03 -7.04
N MET A 114 -6.43 1.61 -6.01
CA MET A 114 -6.92 2.48 -4.96
C MET A 114 -6.36 1.96 -3.64
N ALA A 115 -5.51 2.76 -3.01
CA ALA A 115 -4.84 2.41 -1.78
C ALA A 115 -5.49 3.12 -0.59
N LEU A 116 -5.82 2.38 0.47
CA LEU A 116 -6.44 2.88 1.69
C LEU A 116 -5.41 2.99 2.81
N PHE A 117 -5.37 4.16 3.43
CA PHE A 117 -4.41 4.51 4.46
C PHE A 117 -5.10 4.98 5.75
N GLU A 118 -4.82 4.35 6.87
CA GLU A 118 -5.11 4.88 8.20
C GLU A 118 -4.00 5.84 8.63
N ASN A 119 -2.73 5.45 8.41
CA ASN A 119 -1.55 6.22 8.81
C ASN A 119 -0.76 6.74 7.61
N TYR A 120 -1.15 7.89 7.07
CA TYR A 120 -0.47 8.55 5.95
C TYR A 120 0.33 9.79 6.35
N ARG A 121 0.30 10.21 7.64
CA ARG A 121 0.81 11.52 8.11
C ARG A 121 2.28 11.79 7.87
N LYS A 122 3.09 10.75 7.74
CA LYS A 122 4.54 10.88 7.45
C LYS A 122 4.85 10.89 5.96
N LEU A 123 3.87 10.67 5.09
CA LEU A 123 4.09 10.55 3.65
C LEU A 123 4.20 11.93 2.99
N LYS A 124 5.41 12.24 2.50
CA LYS A 124 5.71 13.49 1.80
C LYS A 124 5.26 13.47 0.33
N LYS A 125 5.20 12.28 -0.27
CA LYS A 125 4.82 12.05 -1.68
C LYS A 125 3.93 10.81 -1.76
N ILE A 126 2.75 10.94 -2.35
CA ILE A 126 1.75 9.88 -2.52
C ILE A 126 1.26 9.90 -3.97
N GLY A 127 1.36 8.79 -4.68
CA GLY A 127 0.91 8.70 -6.08
C GLY A 127 1.88 7.92 -6.99
N SER A 128 1.84 8.14 -8.32
CA SER A 128 1.13 9.23 -9.01
C SER A 128 -0.37 9.03 -8.97
N VAL A 129 -1.09 10.12 -8.69
CA VAL A 129 -2.55 10.12 -8.52
C VAL A 129 -3.24 10.21 -9.88
N ARG A 130 -4.40 9.55 -10.02
CA ARG A 130 -5.16 9.48 -11.27
C ARG A 130 -6.65 9.66 -11.09
N SER A 131 -7.32 9.69 -12.24
CA SER A 131 -8.75 9.97 -12.35
C SER A 131 -9.60 8.85 -11.75
N CYS A 132 -10.65 9.25 -11.07
CA CYS A 132 -11.71 8.40 -10.58
C CYS A 132 -12.47 7.69 -11.71
N ARG A 133 -12.96 6.48 -11.41
CA ARG A 133 -14.05 5.79 -12.10
C ARG A 133 -15.16 5.53 -11.08
N LEU A 134 -16.40 5.52 -11.51
CA LEU A 134 -17.55 5.48 -10.60
C LEU A 134 -17.50 4.30 -9.60
N TYR A 135 -17.11 3.12 -10.05
CA TYR A 135 -17.00 1.95 -9.18
C TYR A 135 -15.96 2.08 -8.06
N TYR A 136 -14.91 2.88 -8.23
CA TYR A 136 -13.97 3.18 -7.15
C TYR A 136 -14.57 4.05 -6.05
N CYS A 137 -15.56 4.90 -6.38
CA CYS A 137 -16.31 5.61 -5.35
C CYS A 137 -17.03 4.61 -4.43
N TYR A 138 -17.62 3.56 -5.00
CA TYR A 138 -18.31 2.53 -4.22
C TYR A 138 -17.34 1.70 -3.37
N PHE A 139 -16.13 1.41 -3.85
CA PHE A 139 -15.09 0.77 -3.03
C PHE A 139 -14.67 1.67 -1.86
N ALA A 140 -14.48 2.97 -2.08
CA ALA A 140 -14.12 3.90 -1.00
C ALA A 140 -15.22 4.02 0.07
N LEU A 141 -16.50 3.97 -0.34
CA LEU A 141 -17.64 4.03 0.58
C LEU A 141 -17.75 2.83 1.52
N GLU A 142 -17.30 1.65 1.08
CA GLU A 142 -17.28 0.45 1.93
C GLU A 142 -16.45 0.66 3.21
N TRP A 143 -15.46 1.55 3.14
CA TRP A 143 -14.52 1.85 4.22
C TRP A 143 -14.79 3.16 4.94
N ASP A 144 -15.91 3.83 4.66
CA ASP A 144 -16.16 5.19 5.13
C ASP A 144 -14.98 6.14 4.82
N ALA A 145 -14.24 5.86 3.74
CA ALA A 145 -13.00 6.54 3.40
C ALA A 145 -13.25 7.94 2.80
N ILE A 146 -12.28 8.85 3.00
CA ILE A 146 -12.20 10.11 2.25
C ILE A 146 -11.45 9.81 0.96
N TYR A 147 -12.10 10.04 -0.19
CA TYR A 147 -11.61 9.59 -1.48
C TYR A 147 -10.77 10.66 -2.19
N CYS A 148 -9.51 10.35 -2.50
CA CYS A 148 -8.54 11.26 -3.12
C CYS A 148 -8.26 10.84 -4.56
N HIS A 149 -8.48 11.75 -5.54
CA HIS A 149 -8.30 11.48 -6.97
C HIS A 149 -7.93 12.76 -7.73
N PHE A 150 -7.28 12.62 -8.89
CA PHE A 150 -7.00 13.77 -9.77
C PHE A 150 -7.61 13.52 -11.15
N GLY A 151 -8.68 14.26 -11.46
CA GLY A 151 -9.57 14.02 -12.60
C GLY A 151 -10.58 12.90 -12.32
N GLN A 152 -11.55 12.75 -13.22
CA GLN A 152 -12.64 11.76 -13.14
C GLN A 152 -13.22 11.47 -14.52
N SER A 153 -13.93 10.34 -14.64
CA SER A 153 -14.80 10.10 -15.79
C SER A 153 -16.05 10.95 -15.70
N LYS A 154 -16.68 11.23 -16.85
CA LYS A 154 -17.97 11.95 -16.91
C LYS A 154 -19.05 11.23 -16.09
N TYR A 155 -19.05 9.91 -16.06
CA TYR A 155 -20.01 9.08 -15.32
C TYR A 155 -19.83 9.09 -13.79
N ALA A 156 -18.68 9.53 -13.30
CA ALA A 156 -18.44 9.69 -11.88
C ALA A 156 -18.71 11.11 -11.36
N LEU A 157 -18.81 12.11 -12.26
CA LEU A 157 -18.80 13.52 -11.89
C LEU A 157 -19.98 13.89 -10.99
N ASP A 158 -21.20 13.50 -11.34
CA ASP A 158 -22.40 13.86 -10.57
C ASP A 158 -22.39 13.19 -9.20
N PHE A 159 -21.92 11.93 -9.13
CA PHE A 159 -21.76 11.23 -7.87
C PHE A 159 -20.70 11.87 -6.97
N LEU A 160 -19.59 12.32 -7.53
CA LEU A 160 -18.52 13.02 -6.80
C LEU A 160 -18.93 14.42 -6.31
N LYS A 161 -19.90 15.06 -6.97
CA LYS A 161 -20.46 16.36 -6.55
C LYS A 161 -21.58 16.24 -5.51
N SER A 162 -22.12 15.04 -5.32
CA SER A 162 -23.18 14.80 -4.34
C SER A 162 -22.60 14.62 -2.92
N ASP A 163 -23.48 14.72 -1.92
CA ASP A 163 -23.13 14.46 -0.51
C ASP A 163 -22.92 12.96 -0.19
N ALA A 164 -22.98 12.10 -1.21
CA ALA A 164 -22.86 10.66 -1.03
C ALA A 164 -21.43 10.22 -0.68
N ILE A 165 -20.43 11.03 -1.03
CA ILE A 165 -19.01 10.70 -0.84
C ILE A 165 -18.17 11.94 -0.53
N ASP A 166 -17.44 11.92 0.58
CA ASP A 166 -16.40 12.90 0.86
C ASP A 166 -15.21 12.64 -0.07
N ASN A 167 -14.91 13.61 -0.94
CA ASN A 167 -13.80 13.43 -1.90
C ASN A 167 -12.93 14.67 -2.02
N VAL A 168 -11.63 14.44 -2.20
CA VAL A 168 -10.59 15.43 -2.48
C VAL A 168 -10.20 15.24 -3.93
N GLY A 169 -10.76 16.05 -4.82
CA GLY A 169 -10.55 15.95 -6.25
C GLY A 169 -9.93 17.21 -6.85
N SER A 170 -9.53 17.13 -8.12
CA SER A 170 -8.99 18.29 -8.84
C SER A 170 -10.00 19.45 -8.99
N PHE A 171 -11.29 19.16 -8.95
CA PHE A 171 -12.34 20.18 -9.13
C PHE A 171 -12.72 20.92 -7.84
N ASN A 172 -12.40 20.39 -6.65
CA ASN A 172 -12.78 20.99 -5.35
C ASN A 172 -11.58 21.27 -4.42
N ALA A 173 -10.44 20.65 -4.66
CA ALA A 173 -9.24 20.72 -3.82
C ALA A 173 -7.93 20.59 -4.60
N GLU A 174 -7.81 21.21 -5.78
CA GLU A 174 -6.64 21.12 -6.65
C GLU A 174 -5.34 21.47 -5.93
N SER A 175 -5.35 22.45 -5.03
CA SER A 175 -4.18 22.86 -4.25
C SER A 175 -3.63 21.78 -3.30
N GLY A 176 -4.34 20.68 -3.11
CA GLY A 176 -3.86 19.48 -2.39
C GLY A 176 -2.91 18.61 -3.22
N TYR A 177 -2.71 18.95 -4.50
CA TYR A 177 -1.91 18.19 -5.46
C TYR A 177 -0.79 19.03 -6.04
N TYR A 178 0.22 18.37 -6.55
CA TYR A 178 1.34 18.99 -7.26
C TYR A 178 1.87 18.09 -8.38
N ARG A 179 2.62 18.69 -9.32
CA ARG A 179 3.26 17.92 -10.38
C ARG A 179 4.78 17.94 -10.20
N THR A 180 5.39 16.81 -10.53
CA THR A 180 6.85 16.66 -10.53
C THR A 180 7.40 16.73 -11.96
N SER A 181 8.70 16.98 -12.09
CA SER A 181 9.41 17.04 -13.37
C SER A 181 10.07 15.73 -13.79
N ASP A 182 10.09 14.72 -12.89
CA ASP A 182 10.71 13.41 -13.14
C ASP A 182 9.90 12.53 -14.11
N ARG A 183 8.68 12.93 -14.43
CA ARG A 183 7.76 12.21 -15.32
C ARG A 183 6.95 13.18 -16.18
N VAL A 184 6.51 12.69 -17.33
CA VAL A 184 5.65 13.46 -18.24
C VAL A 184 4.18 13.40 -17.75
N ALA A 185 3.45 14.52 -17.90
CA ALA A 185 2.02 14.54 -17.69
C ALA A 185 1.33 13.49 -18.59
N PRO A 186 0.30 12.81 -18.11
CA PRO A 186 -0.43 12.96 -16.85
C PRO A 186 0.08 12.05 -15.72
N HIS A 187 1.30 11.47 -15.81
CA HIS A 187 1.83 10.45 -14.89
C HIS A 187 2.60 11.06 -13.70
N ASN A 188 2.66 12.37 -13.61
CA ASN A 188 3.49 13.15 -12.68
C ASN A 188 2.67 13.92 -11.62
N CYS A 189 1.41 13.59 -11.40
CA CYS A 189 0.57 14.24 -10.38
C CYS A 189 0.67 13.47 -9.06
N PHE A 190 0.99 14.17 -7.98
CA PHE A 190 1.14 13.62 -6.64
C PHE A 190 0.36 14.44 -5.62
N THR A 191 0.12 13.85 -4.47
CA THR A 191 -0.32 14.53 -3.25
C THR A 191 0.64 14.21 -2.10
N SER A 192 0.34 14.73 -0.92
CA SER A 192 1.10 14.47 0.31
C SER A 192 0.16 14.47 1.51
N ALA A 193 0.64 14.00 2.65
CA ALA A 193 -0.11 14.10 3.91
C ALA A 193 -0.61 15.52 4.17
N LYS A 194 0.27 16.52 3.97
CA LYS A 194 -0.09 17.95 4.13
C LYS A 194 -1.16 18.39 3.13
N GLY A 195 -1.05 17.98 1.87
CA GLY A 195 -2.03 18.29 0.82
C GLY A 195 -3.40 17.70 1.13
N ILE A 196 -3.45 16.42 1.52
CA ILE A 196 -4.69 15.74 1.92
C ILE A 196 -5.30 16.42 3.15
N ASP A 197 -4.52 16.63 4.23
CA ASP A 197 -5.02 17.23 5.48
C ASP A 197 -5.53 18.66 5.29
N SER A 198 -4.86 19.47 4.48
CA SER A 198 -5.29 20.83 4.14
C SER A 198 -6.62 20.81 3.37
N SER A 199 -6.74 19.89 2.41
CA SER A 199 -7.97 19.74 1.62
C SER A 199 -9.16 19.27 2.46
N ILE A 200 -8.95 18.27 3.32
CA ILE A 200 -9.99 17.79 4.26
C ILE A 200 -10.45 18.93 5.19
N LYS A 201 -9.51 19.75 5.70
CA LYS A 201 -9.85 20.92 6.54
C LYS A 201 -10.64 21.94 5.76
N LYS A 202 -10.21 22.28 4.54
CA LYS A 202 -10.88 23.26 3.65
C LYS A 202 -12.31 22.83 3.32
N LEU A 203 -12.52 21.53 3.06
CA LEU A 203 -13.82 20.98 2.66
C LEU A 203 -14.72 20.63 3.86
N GLY A 204 -14.24 20.77 5.11
CA GLY A 204 -15.01 20.53 6.31
C GLY A 204 -15.35 19.05 6.58
N TYR A 205 -14.59 18.10 5.98
CA TYR A 205 -14.92 16.69 6.10
C TYR A 205 -14.63 16.12 7.49
N ARG A 206 -15.52 15.25 7.94
CA ARG A 206 -15.39 14.46 9.16
C ARG A 206 -14.13 13.59 9.12
N ARG A 207 -13.39 13.58 10.24
CA ARG A 207 -12.11 12.82 10.33
C ARG A 207 -12.21 11.50 11.09
N LYS A 208 -13.27 11.30 11.86
CA LYS A 208 -13.56 10.04 12.57
C LYS A 208 -14.55 9.20 11.76
N TYR A 209 -14.53 7.90 11.96
CA TYR A 209 -15.57 7.04 11.43
C TYR A 209 -16.97 7.52 11.84
N LYS A 210 -17.99 7.25 11.04
CA LYS A 210 -19.38 7.48 11.40
C LYS A 210 -19.76 6.63 12.61
N ASN A 211 -20.69 7.10 13.43
CA ASN A 211 -21.19 6.35 14.56
C ASN A 211 -21.70 4.97 14.11
N GLY A 212 -21.33 3.91 14.84
CA GLY A 212 -21.73 2.56 14.53
C GLY A 212 -21.04 1.92 13.32
N TYR A 213 -20.02 2.58 12.74
CA TYR A 213 -19.22 1.92 11.70
C TYR A 213 -18.55 0.67 12.26
N LYS A 214 -18.67 -0.44 11.53
CA LYS A 214 -18.02 -1.71 11.85
C LYS A 214 -16.97 -2.03 10.80
N SER A 215 -15.91 -2.74 11.19
CA SER A 215 -14.89 -3.21 10.26
C SER A 215 -15.53 -3.96 9.09
N HIS A 216 -14.99 -3.74 7.90
CA HIS A 216 -15.41 -4.46 6.68
C HIS A 216 -15.05 -5.94 6.77
N PHE A 217 -13.93 -6.27 7.38
CA PHE A 217 -13.45 -7.63 7.59
C PHE A 217 -13.40 -8.01 9.07
N SER A 218 -13.51 -9.32 9.32
CA SER A 218 -13.05 -9.94 10.55
C SER A 218 -11.62 -10.42 10.37
N PHE A 219 -10.79 -10.26 11.40
CA PHE A 219 -9.39 -10.67 11.39
C PHE A 219 -9.15 -11.74 12.46
N ALA A 220 -8.15 -12.60 12.21
CA ALA A 220 -7.61 -13.49 13.21
C ALA A 220 -7.14 -12.72 14.45
N THR A 221 -7.21 -13.35 15.61
CA THR A 221 -6.64 -12.79 16.86
C THR A 221 -5.12 -12.86 16.84
N ASP A 222 -4.44 -12.17 17.76
CA ASP A 222 -2.98 -12.05 17.78
C ASP A 222 -2.22 -13.38 17.80
N ASN A 223 -2.82 -14.39 18.39
CA ASN A 223 -2.22 -15.73 18.55
C ASN A 223 -2.74 -16.73 17.50
N GLU A 224 -3.61 -16.29 16.59
CA GLU A 224 -4.19 -17.12 15.56
C GLU A 224 -3.55 -16.84 14.20
N LYS A 225 -3.30 -17.91 13.45
CA LYS A 225 -2.96 -17.85 12.05
C LYS A 225 -3.97 -18.64 11.25
N ILE A 226 -4.76 -17.95 10.43
CA ILE A 226 -5.72 -18.61 9.56
C ILE A 226 -4.95 -19.45 8.53
N SER A 227 -5.21 -20.74 8.53
CA SER A 227 -4.73 -21.67 7.50
C SER A 227 -5.95 -22.29 6.83
N LEU A 228 -6.11 -22.03 5.54
CA LEU A 228 -7.23 -22.54 4.76
C LEU A 228 -7.24 -24.07 4.74
N GLN A 229 -8.42 -24.67 4.84
CA GLN A 229 -8.61 -26.13 4.76
C GLN A 229 -8.37 -26.68 3.35
N SER A 230 -8.26 -25.80 2.35
CA SER A 230 -7.98 -26.13 0.97
C SER A 230 -6.61 -26.83 0.83
N THR A 231 -6.53 -27.83 -0.05
CA THR A 231 -5.27 -28.46 -0.48
C THR A 231 -4.56 -27.68 -1.56
N LYS A 232 -5.20 -26.67 -2.15
CA LYS A 232 -4.65 -25.89 -3.26
C LYS A 232 -3.51 -24.99 -2.77
N GLN A 233 -2.30 -25.32 -3.15
CA GLN A 233 -1.11 -24.50 -2.89
C GLN A 233 -1.16 -23.22 -3.74
N ALA A 234 -0.68 -22.12 -3.15
CA ALA A 234 -0.69 -20.80 -3.77
C ALA A 234 0.64 -20.08 -3.57
N ASN A 235 1.75 -20.73 -3.93
CA ASN A 235 3.07 -20.11 -3.84
C ASN A 235 3.25 -19.03 -4.92
N LYS A 236 2.56 -19.19 -6.07
CA LYS A 236 2.53 -18.18 -7.12
C LYS A 236 1.09 -17.93 -7.57
N VAL A 237 0.69 -16.63 -7.61
CA VAL A 237 -0.65 -16.18 -7.98
C VAL A 237 -0.54 -15.16 -9.11
N LYS A 238 -0.94 -15.52 -10.33
CA LYS A 238 -1.06 -14.61 -11.47
C LYS A 238 -2.52 -14.14 -11.60
N LEU A 239 -2.73 -12.84 -11.83
CA LEU A 239 -4.06 -12.24 -11.78
C LEU A 239 -4.80 -12.17 -13.12
N GLY A 240 -4.14 -12.50 -14.24
CA GLY A 240 -4.78 -12.50 -15.56
C GLY A 240 -4.97 -11.14 -16.21
N TYR A 241 -4.57 -10.02 -15.60
CA TYR A 241 -4.63 -8.71 -16.26
C TYR A 241 -3.67 -8.64 -17.45
N PRO A 242 -4.15 -8.23 -18.64
CA PRO A 242 -3.38 -8.44 -19.87
C PRO A 242 -2.19 -7.49 -20.06
N VAL A 243 -2.21 -6.29 -19.48
CA VAL A 243 -1.19 -5.26 -19.72
C VAL A 243 -0.06 -5.33 -18.69
N ASN A 244 -0.35 -5.13 -17.43
CA ASN A 244 0.67 -5.11 -16.38
C ASN A 244 1.09 -6.52 -15.91
N LYS A 245 0.32 -7.55 -16.25
CA LYS A 245 0.57 -8.98 -16.00
C LYS A 245 1.11 -9.22 -14.58
N PRO A 246 0.40 -8.79 -13.53
CA PRO A 246 0.91 -8.85 -12.18
C PRO A 246 0.82 -10.25 -11.62
N TRP A 247 1.75 -10.55 -10.70
CA TRP A 247 1.70 -11.77 -9.91
C TRP A 247 2.22 -11.52 -8.51
N PHE A 248 1.91 -12.46 -7.62
CA PHE A 248 2.44 -12.53 -6.27
C PHE A 248 3.22 -13.83 -6.08
N GLU A 249 4.28 -13.77 -5.27
CA GLU A 249 5.05 -14.93 -4.84
C GLU A 249 5.05 -14.99 -3.31
N TYR A 250 4.68 -16.15 -2.79
CA TYR A 250 4.61 -16.41 -1.34
C TYR A 250 5.99 -16.69 -0.77
N ASN A 251 6.33 -15.98 0.28
CA ASN A 251 7.53 -16.26 1.07
C ASN A 251 7.12 -16.94 2.39
N GLN A 252 7.46 -18.21 2.52
CA GLN A 252 7.10 -19.00 3.68
C GLN A 252 7.79 -18.52 4.98
N LYS A 253 8.92 -17.80 4.89
CA LYS A 253 9.69 -17.36 6.07
C LYS A 253 8.92 -16.27 6.85
N ASP A 254 8.25 -15.36 6.16
CA ASP A 254 7.52 -14.25 6.76
C ASP A 254 6.00 -14.32 6.53
N GLY A 255 5.52 -15.29 5.74
CA GLY A 255 4.11 -15.47 5.46
C GLY A 255 3.49 -14.44 4.53
N GLN A 256 4.31 -13.71 3.76
CA GLN A 256 3.87 -12.62 2.91
C GLN A 256 3.87 -12.99 1.43
N TYR A 257 2.96 -12.37 0.67
CA TYR A 257 2.90 -12.40 -0.77
C TYR A 257 3.56 -11.17 -1.35
N TYR A 258 4.72 -11.33 -1.99
CA TYR A 258 5.48 -10.26 -2.63
C TYR A 258 4.99 -10.01 -4.05
N ARG A 259 4.69 -8.74 -4.36
CA ARG A 259 4.06 -8.35 -5.62
C ARG A 259 5.08 -8.01 -6.71
N PHE A 260 4.74 -8.43 -7.93
CA PHE A 260 5.45 -8.13 -9.17
C PHE A 260 4.47 -7.60 -10.22
N GLN A 261 4.95 -6.79 -11.16
CA GLN A 261 4.23 -6.39 -12.37
C GLN A 261 5.21 -5.92 -13.43
N TYR A 262 4.80 -5.93 -14.70
CA TYR A 262 5.66 -5.57 -15.83
C TYR A 262 7.00 -6.32 -15.83
N GLY A 263 7.01 -7.59 -15.43
CA GLY A 263 8.20 -8.43 -15.35
C GLY A 263 9.19 -8.10 -14.21
N LYS A 264 8.85 -7.20 -13.28
CA LYS A 264 9.74 -6.70 -12.23
C LYS A 264 9.07 -6.69 -10.87
N LYS A 265 9.86 -6.62 -9.80
CA LYS A 265 9.39 -6.32 -8.44
C LYS A 265 8.61 -5.00 -8.43
N HIS A 266 7.48 -4.98 -7.78
CA HIS A 266 6.71 -3.76 -7.58
C HIS A 266 7.23 -3.04 -6.34
N ILE A 267 7.96 -1.94 -6.54
CA ILE A 267 8.69 -1.22 -5.50
C ILE A 267 7.98 0.10 -5.17
N ASP A 268 7.98 0.48 -3.89
CA ASP A 268 7.65 1.83 -3.42
C ASP A 268 8.93 2.69 -3.41
N ASP A 269 8.91 3.85 -4.06
CA ASP A 269 10.08 4.74 -4.17
C ASP A 269 10.41 5.49 -2.87
N GLN A 270 9.51 5.52 -1.88
CA GLN A 270 9.73 6.23 -0.62
C GLN A 270 10.62 5.44 0.35
N ASN A 271 10.60 4.11 0.29
CA ASN A 271 11.35 3.25 1.20
C ASN A 271 12.13 2.14 0.48
N ASN A 272 12.04 2.09 -0.86
CA ASN A 272 12.65 1.10 -1.73
C ASN A 272 12.28 -0.36 -1.37
N LYS A 273 11.12 -0.57 -0.73
CA LYS A 273 10.61 -1.90 -0.38
C LYS A 273 9.74 -2.47 -1.49
N GLN A 274 9.81 -3.77 -1.67
CA GLN A 274 8.87 -4.49 -2.53
C GLN A 274 7.52 -4.57 -1.83
N LEU A 275 6.43 -4.24 -2.55
CA LEU A 275 5.07 -4.34 -2.03
C LEU A 275 4.73 -5.78 -1.70
N HIS A 276 4.04 -5.97 -0.58
CA HIS A 276 3.63 -7.27 -0.08
C HIS A 276 2.29 -7.18 0.65
N CYS A 277 1.67 -8.33 0.84
CA CYS A 277 0.42 -8.45 1.61
C CYS A 277 0.31 -9.83 2.26
N SER A 278 -0.49 -9.92 3.34
CA SER A 278 -0.84 -11.18 4.01
C SER A 278 -1.96 -11.92 3.29
N ASN A 279 -2.89 -11.16 2.68
CA ASN A 279 -4.11 -11.70 2.08
C ASN A 279 -4.29 -11.18 0.66
N ILE A 280 -4.81 -12.05 -0.23
CA ILE A 280 -5.24 -11.68 -1.57
C ILE A 280 -6.67 -12.16 -1.74
N ILE A 281 -7.55 -11.26 -2.18
CA ILE A 281 -8.92 -11.59 -2.58
C ILE A 281 -9.03 -11.33 -4.08
N ILE A 282 -9.42 -12.34 -4.85
CA ILE A 282 -9.75 -12.19 -6.27
C ILE A 282 -11.26 -12.25 -6.38
N GLN A 283 -11.88 -11.18 -6.85
CA GLN A 283 -13.31 -11.09 -7.10
C GLN A 283 -13.55 -11.07 -8.60
N PHE A 284 -14.23 -12.09 -9.12
CA PHE A 284 -14.65 -12.11 -10.52
C PHE A 284 -15.90 -11.26 -10.72
N VAL A 285 -15.86 -10.38 -11.70
CA VAL A 285 -16.91 -9.38 -11.97
C VAL A 285 -17.22 -9.28 -13.44
N ASN A 286 -18.45 -8.91 -13.77
CA ASN A 286 -18.81 -8.48 -15.11
C ASN A 286 -18.45 -7.00 -15.28
N ALA A 287 -17.89 -6.67 -16.44
CA ALA A 287 -17.66 -5.29 -16.83
C ALA A 287 -18.11 -5.10 -18.29
N THR A 288 -18.72 -3.96 -18.57
CA THR A 288 -19.22 -3.58 -19.90
C THR A 288 -18.77 -2.15 -20.20
N LEU A 289 -18.88 -1.76 -21.46
CA LEU A 289 -18.64 -0.37 -21.81
C LEU A 289 -19.92 0.44 -21.62
N TYR A 290 -19.77 1.68 -21.14
CA TYR A 290 -20.83 2.67 -21.21
C TYR A 290 -21.22 2.97 -22.68
N PRO A 291 -22.35 3.64 -22.95
CA PRO A 291 -22.79 3.97 -24.30
C PRO A 291 -21.79 4.78 -25.15
N ASP A 292 -20.76 5.36 -24.51
CA ASP A 292 -19.69 6.06 -25.24
C ASP A 292 -18.67 5.09 -25.91
N GLY A 293 -18.83 3.78 -25.73
CA GLY A 293 -17.96 2.75 -26.30
C GLY A 293 -16.52 2.78 -25.80
N LYS A 294 -16.22 3.55 -24.77
CA LYS A 294 -14.86 3.79 -24.25
C LYS A 294 -14.76 3.58 -22.75
N SER A 295 -15.66 4.18 -21.98
CA SER A 295 -15.60 4.12 -20.51
C SER A 295 -16.11 2.78 -20.00
N LEU A 296 -15.39 2.22 -19.01
CA LEU A 296 -15.76 0.93 -18.41
C LEU A 296 -16.75 1.12 -17.27
N ASP A 297 -17.84 0.35 -17.28
CA ASP A 297 -18.74 0.13 -16.14
C ASP A 297 -18.48 -1.25 -15.54
N MET A 298 -18.65 -1.37 -14.23
CA MET A 298 -18.42 -2.62 -13.50
C MET A 298 -19.65 -2.99 -12.69
N THR A 299 -20.16 -4.20 -12.87
CA THR A 299 -21.27 -4.73 -12.10
C THR A 299 -20.78 -5.11 -10.69
N LEU A 300 -21.17 -4.30 -9.70
CA LEU A 300 -20.75 -4.49 -8.32
C LEU A 300 -21.83 -5.11 -7.42
N THR A 301 -23.08 -5.18 -7.87
CA THR A 301 -24.20 -5.75 -7.11
C THR A 301 -24.51 -7.16 -7.57
N GLY A 302 -25.11 -7.95 -6.68
CA GLY A 302 -25.40 -9.36 -6.91
C GLY A 302 -24.41 -10.28 -6.19
N SER A 303 -24.07 -11.36 -6.85
CA SER A 303 -23.10 -12.35 -6.33
C SER A 303 -22.23 -12.90 -7.46
N GLY A 304 -21.10 -13.47 -7.07
CA GLY A 304 -20.19 -14.11 -8.02
C GLY A 304 -19.13 -14.92 -7.30
N ASN A 305 -18.26 -15.53 -8.07
CA ASN A 305 -17.18 -16.37 -7.58
C ASN A 305 -15.90 -15.57 -7.36
N GLY A 306 -14.98 -16.12 -6.58
CA GLY A 306 -13.68 -15.56 -6.33
C GLY A 306 -12.71 -16.55 -5.70
N TRP A 307 -11.57 -16.02 -5.28
CA TRP A 307 -10.57 -16.75 -4.53
C TRP A 307 -10.16 -15.93 -3.30
N PHE A 308 -10.06 -16.60 -2.16
CA PHE A 308 -9.35 -16.10 -1.00
C PHE A 308 -8.01 -16.85 -0.88
N ILE A 309 -6.93 -16.09 -0.72
CA ILE A 309 -5.56 -16.59 -0.74
C ILE A 309 -4.83 -15.99 0.45
N THR A 310 -4.32 -16.84 1.32
CA THR A 310 -3.55 -16.46 2.50
C THR A 310 -2.67 -17.63 2.94
N ASN A 311 -1.56 -17.35 3.60
CA ASN A 311 -0.68 -18.35 4.21
C ASN A 311 -0.31 -19.52 3.28
N GLY A 312 0.03 -19.20 2.02
CA GLY A 312 0.48 -20.19 1.02
C GLY A 312 -0.60 -21.06 0.40
N LYS A 313 -1.88 -20.81 0.72
CA LYS A 313 -3.02 -21.60 0.22
C LYS A 313 -4.09 -20.72 -0.43
N ALA A 314 -4.93 -21.33 -1.26
CA ALA A 314 -6.06 -20.67 -1.92
C ALA A 314 -7.35 -21.47 -1.74
N GLU A 315 -8.45 -20.78 -1.50
CA GLU A 315 -9.80 -21.35 -1.41
C GLU A 315 -10.78 -20.59 -2.29
N LYS A 316 -11.71 -21.31 -2.93
CA LYS A 316 -12.81 -20.69 -3.67
C LYS A 316 -13.76 -20.02 -2.68
N ILE A 317 -14.20 -18.82 -3.03
CA ILE A 317 -15.18 -18.04 -2.27
C ILE A 317 -16.32 -17.57 -3.17
N THR A 318 -17.39 -17.14 -2.53
CA THR A 318 -18.47 -16.39 -3.19
C THR A 318 -18.51 -14.99 -2.61
N TRP A 319 -18.64 -13.97 -3.45
CA TRP A 319 -18.92 -12.62 -2.99
C TRP A 319 -20.40 -12.27 -3.17
N LYS A 320 -20.93 -11.42 -2.29
CA LYS A 320 -22.28 -10.86 -2.35
C LYS A 320 -22.26 -9.37 -2.05
N LYS A 321 -23.07 -8.61 -2.78
CA LYS A 321 -23.28 -7.18 -2.53
C LYS A 321 -24.69 -6.79 -2.95
N ASP A 322 -25.52 -6.40 -1.99
CA ASP A 322 -26.93 -6.11 -2.25
C ASP A 322 -27.15 -4.73 -2.88
N GLN A 323 -26.35 -3.74 -2.48
CA GLN A 323 -26.45 -2.35 -2.94
C GLN A 323 -25.09 -1.79 -3.31
N LYS A 324 -25.03 -0.92 -4.34
CA LYS A 324 -23.79 -0.27 -4.79
C LYS A 324 -23.02 0.43 -3.66
N LYS A 325 -23.72 1.06 -2.72
CA LYS A 325 -23.14 1.74 -1.56
C LYS A 325 -22.95 0.83 -0.35
N GLY A 326 -23.42 -0.40 -0.42
CA GLY A 326 -23.30 -1.40 0.64
C GLY A 326 -21.92 -2.06 0.69
N ARG A 327 -21.69 -2.84 1.75
CA ARG A 327 -20.48 -3.64 1.93
C ARG A 327 -20.52 -4.87 0.99
N THR A 328 -19.38 -5.22 0.41
CA THR A 328 -19.19 -6.52 -0.24
C THR A 328 -18.89 -7.57 0.83
N THR A 329 -19.60 -8.67 0.85
CA THR A 329 -19.38 -9.79 1.76
C THR A 329 -18.70 -10.93 1.00
N TYR A 330 -17.66 -11.52 1.57
CA TYR A 330 -16.94 -12.65 1.00
C TYR A 330 -17.21 -13.88 1.86
N LEU A 331 -17.71 -14.95 1.24
CA LEU A 331 -18.19 -16.15 1.92
C LEU A 331 -17.34 -17.36 1.50
N ASP A 332 -16.99 -18.19 2.46
CA ASP A 332 -16.38 -19.50 2.23
C ASP A 332 -17.41 -20.50 1.63
N LYS A 333 -16.96 -21.71 1.39
CA LYS A 333 -17.82 -22.81 0.86
C LYS A 333 -18.97 -23.22 1.80
N SER A 334 -18.88 -22.87 3.08
CA SER A 334 -19.94 -23.13 4.08
C SER A 334 -20.96 -21.98 4.17
N GLY A 335 -20.73 -20.88 3.44
CA GLY A 335 -21.55 -19.68 3.49
C GLY A 335 -21.23 -18.74 4.65
N LYS A 336 -20.15 -18.97 5.38
CA LYS A 336 -19.65 -18.06 6.44
C LYS A 336 -18.76 -17.00 5.85
N GLU A 337 -18.76 -15.80 6.45
CA GLU A 337 -17.80 -14.75 6.09
C GLU A 337 -16.37 -15.23 6.37
N ILE A 338 -15.47 -14.96 5.41
CA ILE A 338 -14.05 -15.27 5.58
C ILE A 338 -13.43 -14.44 6.70
N VAL A 339 -12.48 -15.03 7.40
CA VAL A 339 -11.63 -14.36 8.39
C VAL A 339 -10.24 -14.19 7.79
N LEU A 340 -9.70 -12.98 7.82
CA LEU A 340 -8.40 -12.66 7.26
C LEU A 340 -7.29 -12.83 8.31
N ASN A 341 -6.09 -13.20 7.86
CA ASN A 341 -4.90 -12.99 8.69
C ASN A 341 -4.64 -11.49 8.89
N GLN A 342 -4.13 -11.11 10.05
CA GLN A 342 -3.72 -9.73 10.29
C GLN A 342 -2.66 -9.30 9.25
N GLY A 343 -2.70 -8.03 8.86
CA GLY A 343 -1.81 -7.44 7.89
C GLY A 343 -2.52 -6.96 6.63
N LYS A 344 -1.72 -6.55 5.65
CA LYS A 344 -2.21 -5.92 4.42
C LYS A 344 -3.02 -6.88 3.55
N THR A 345 -4.03 -6.34 2.86
CA THR A 345 -4.87 -7.10 1.93
C THR A 345 -4.88 -6.47 0.54
N TRP A 346 -4.73 -7.29 -0.50
CA TRP A 346 -4.90 -6.89 -1.89
C TRP A 346 -6.20 -7.47 -2.45
N ILE A 347 -7.10 -6.60 -2.94
CA ILE A 347 -8.40 -6.97 -3.50
C ILE A 347 -8.38 -6.72 -5.01
N CYS A 348 -8.49 -7.79 -5.78
CA CYS A 348 -8.32 -7.78 -7.23
C CYS A 348 -9.67 -8.02 -7.92
N MET A 349 -10.19 -7.01 -8.62
CA MET A 349 -11.38 -7.14 -9.47
C MET A 349 -10.96 -7.66 -10.84
N VAL A 350 -11.22 -8.93 -11.12
CA VAL A 350 -10.88 -9.56 -12.40
C VAL A 350 -12.15 -9.76 -13.21
N GLN A 351 -12.16 -9.28 -14.47
CA GLN A 351 -13.29 -9.49 -15.35
C GLN A 351 -13.48 -10.99 -15.63
N ASN A 352 -14.73 -11.44 -15.69
CA ASN A 352 -15.06 -12.86 -15.88
C ASN A 352 -14.41 -13.46 -17.16
N GLU A 353 -14.23 -12.66 -18.20
CA GLU A 353 -13.56 -13.07 -19.44
C GLU A 353 -12.08 -13.46 -19.22
N TYR A 354 -11.40 -12.87 -18.22
CA TYR A 354 -10.02 -13.19 -17.85
C TYR A 354 -9.90 -14.17 -16.66
N SER A 355 -11.02 -14.74 -16.20
CA SER A 355 -11.01 -15.67 -15.05
C SER A 355 -10.13 -16.90 -15.30
N ASN A 356 -10.10 -17.39 -16.54
CA ASN A 356 -9.26 -18.51 -16.95
C ASN A 356 -7.76 -18.17 -17.04
N ASP A 357 -7.40 -16.89 -17.07
CA ASP A 357 -6.02 -16.42 -17.09
C ASP A 357 -5.45 -16.27 -15.67
N VAL A 358 -6.29 -16.31 -14.65
CA VAL A 358 -5.86 -16.41 -13.24
C VAL A 358 -5.23 -17.78 -13.03
N LYS A 359 -3.96 -17.80 -12.65
CA LYS A 359 -3.22 -19.03 -12.39
C LYS A 359 -2.70 -19.03 -10.95
N ILE A 360 -3.11 -20.03 -10.20
CA ILE A 360 -2.68 -20.26 -8.82
C ILE A 360 -1.94 -21.60 -8.81
N SER A 361 -0.67 -21.59 -8.42
CA SER A 361 0.21 -22.77 -8.46
C SER A 361 1.10 -22.86 -7.23
N LYS A 362 1.68 -24.06 -7.05
CA LYS A 362 2.77 -24.34 -6.13
C LYS A 362 4.01 -23.56 -6.52
#